data_1dcd03cecc9d9ffe521c60593c300382
#
_entry.id   1dcd03cecc9d9ffe521c60593c300382
#
_cell.length_a   1.000
_cell.length_b   1.000
_cell.length_c   1.000
_cell.angle_alpha   90.00
_cell.angle_beta   90.00
_cell.angle_gamma   90.00
#
_symmetry.space_group_name_H-M   'P 1'
#
loop_
_entity.id
_entity.type
_entity.pdbx_description
1 polymer ?
#
loop_
_entity_poly.entity_id
_entity_poly.type
_entity_poly.pdbx_seq_one_letter_code
_entity_poly.pdbx_strand_id
1 'polypeptide(L)'
;MPQYVALVHKESDGCYGVSFPDLPGIITGGDTFDEALEEAVEVLQFAAEDWTNPDGSTGFKPPSTIEQLRDDPEFLEDAKDAVIAFVEFPSDAPAPE
;
A
#
# COMPACT_ATOMS: atom_id res chain seq x y z
N MET A 1 -13.47 5.89 3.43
CA MET A 1 -12.25 6.17 2.68
C MET A 1 -11.61 4.86 2.26
N PRO A 2 -11.04 4.81 1.07
CA PRO A 2 -10.43 3.56 0.62
C PRO A 2 -9.22 3.19 1.47
N GLN A 3 -9.10 1.92 1.78
CA GLN A 3 -7.97 1.40 2.52
C GLN A 3 -7.26 0.37 1.67
N TYR A 4 -5.97 0.59 1.44
CA TYR A 4 -5.18 -0.35 0.68
C TYR A 4 -4.46 -1.29 1.63
N VAL A 5 -4.41 -2.56 1.25
CA VAL A 5 -3.67 -3.54 2.02
C VAL A 5 -2.20 -3.31 1.80
N ALA A 6 -1.45 -3.23 2.88
CA ALA A 6 0.00 -3.07 2.84
C ALA A 6 0.64 -4.24 3.55
N LEU A 7 1.77 -4.67 3.02
CA LEU A 7 2.58 -5.71 3.65
C LEU A 7 3.81 -5.06 4.24
N VAL A 8 3.97 -5.21 5.55
CA VAL A 8 5.09 -4.60 6.27
C VAL A 8 6.07 -5.70 6.63
N HIS A 9 7.27 -5.59 6.08
CA HIS A 9 8.33 -6.57 6.35
C HIS A 9 9.40 -5.93 7.20
N LYS A 10 9.87 -6.67 8.20
CA LYS A 10 11.01 -6.21 8.97
C LYS A 10 12.27 -6.66 8.27
N GLU A 11 13.12 -5.70 7.93
CA GLU A 11 14.37 -5.98 7.24
C GLU A 11 15.44 -6.44 8.23
N SER A 12 16.47 -7.07 7.70
CA SER A 12 17.54 -7.60 8.55
C SER A 12 18.31 -6.52 9.29
N ASP A 13 18.27 -5.28 8.79
CA ASP A 13 18.95 -4.16 9.45
C ASP A 13 18.06 -3.47 10.50
N GLY A 14 16.88 -4.01 10.75
CA GLY A 14 15.99 -3.45 11.76
C GLY A 14 14.99 -2.44 11.24
N CYS A 15 15.08 -2.05 9.99
CA CYS A 15 14.11 -1.15 9.38
C CYS A 15 12.90 -1.93 8.91
N TYR A 16 11.85 -1.22 8.57
CA TYR A 16 10.61 -1.82 8.06
C TYR A 16 10.39 -1.39 6.63
N GLY A 17 10.06 -2.35 5.77
CA GLY A 17 9.71 -2.05 4.38
C GLY A 17 8.23 -2.27 4.16
N VAL A 18 7.62 -1.43 3.36
CA VAL A 18 6.18 -1.50 3.07
C VAL A 18 5.98 -1.65 1.57
N SER A 19 5.14 -2.60 1.21
CA SER A 19 4.76 -2.79 -0.19
C SER A 19 3.25 -2.90 -0.28
N PHE A 20 2.73 -2.66 -1.47
CA PHE A 20 1.29 -2.67 -1.70
C PHE A 20 0.96 -3.67 -2.80
N PRO A 21 0.24 -4.76 -2.47
CA PRO A 21 -0.12 -5.74 -3.50
C PRO A 21 -0.91 -5.15 -4.67
N ASP A 22 -1.80 -4.19 -4.38
CA ASP A 22 -2.62 -3.57 -5.41
C ASP A 22 -1.87 -2.55 -6.25
N LEU A 23 -0.73 -2.08 -5.77
CA LEU A 23 -0.01 -0.97 -6.39
C LEU A 23 1.44 -1.38 -6.56
N PRO A 24 1.71 -2.30 -7.51
CA PRO A 24 3.07 -2.79 -7.70
C PRO A 24 4.00 -1.66 -8.10
N GLY A 25 5.19 -1.66 -7.52
CA GLY A 25 6.16 -0.61 -7.75
C GLY A 25 6.19 0.47 -6.69
N ILE A 26 5.16 0.55 -5.85
CA ILE A 26 5.17 1.51 -4.74
C ILE A 26 5.77 0.80 -3.53
N ILE A 27 6.92 1.29 -3.10
CA ILE A 27 7.64 0.72 -1.96
C ILE A 27 8.12 1.87 -1.10
N THR A 28 7.98 1.72 0.21
CA THR A 28 8.48 2.71 1.14
C THR A 28 8.95 1.99 2.41
N GLY A 29 9.27 2.74 3.44
CA GLY A 29 9.71 2.14 4.68
C GLY A 29 10.04 3.18 5.72
N GLY A 30 10.44 2.72 6.90
CA GLY A 30 10.82 3.59 7.99
C GLY A 30 11.62 2.82 9.04
N ASP A 31 12.14 3.55 10.02
CA ASP A 31 12.94 2.95 11.07
C ASP A 31 12.09 2.25 12.13
N THR A 32 10.83 2.65 12.26
CA THR A 32 9.89 2.01 13.15
C THR A 32 8.64 1.62 12.39
N PHE A 33 7.83 0.75 12.98
CA PHE A 33 6.58 0.34 12.36
C PHE A 33 5.67 1.54 12.11
N ASP A 34 5.53 2.41 13.11
CA ASP A 34 4.68 3.59 12.98
C ASP A 34 5.20 4.52 11.89
N GLU A 35 6.51 4.71 11.84
CA GLU A 35 7.10 5.57 10.83
C GLU A 35 6.89 5.00 9.44
N ALA A 36 7.02 3.69 9.31
CA ALA A 36 6.80 3.04 8.02
C ALA A 36 5.37 3.26 7.53
N LEU A 37 4.40 3.19 8.43
CA LEU A 37 3.00 3.41 8.05
C LEU A 37 2.74 4.88 7.68
N GLU A 38 3.39 5.82 8.38
CA GLU A 38 3.27 7.22 8.01
C GLU A 38 3.84 7.48 6.62
N GLU A 39 4.99 6.89 6.34
CA GLU A 39 5.59 7.03 5.03
C GLU A 39 4.73 6.37 3.95
N ALA A 40 4.04 5.30 4.32
CA ALA A 40 3.14 4.63 3.39
C ALA A 40 2.02 5.56 2.95
N VAL A 41 1.45 6.31 3.89
CA VAL A 41 0.40 7.27 3.56
C VAL A 41 0.95 8.36 2.62
N GLU A 42 2.13 8.87 2.94
CA GLU A 42 2.73 9.92 2.15
C GLU A 42 3.06 9.47 0.73
N VAL A 43 3.60 8.25 0.60
CA VAL A 43 3.96 7.77 -0.72
C VAL A 43 2.73 7.53 -1.59
N LEU A 44 1.61 7.14 -0.98
CA LEU A 44 0.39 6.98 -1.75
C LEU A 44 -0.10 8.32 -2.28
N GLN A 45 -0.05 9.36 -1.45
CA GLN A 45 -0.45 10.68 -1.90
C GLN A 45 0.44 11.18 -3.03
N PHE A 46 1.73 10.97 -2.89
CA PHE A 46 2.68 11.42 -3.89
C PHE A 46 2.51 10.66 -5.20
N ALA A 47 2.39 9.33 -5.10
CA ALA A 47 2.29 8.50 -6.30
C ALA A 47 0.98 8.71 -7.04
N ALA A 48 -0.08 9.05 -6.32
CA ALA A 48 -1.39 9.21 -6.95
C ALA A 48 -1.43 10.35 -7.96
N GLU A 49 -0.54 11.32 -7.79
CA GLU A 49 -0.52 12.48 -8.70
C GLU A 49 -0.12 12.09 -10.11
N ASP A 50 0.75 11.11 -10.24
CA ASP A 50 1.28 10.71 -11.54
C ASP A 50 0.99 9.27 -11.89
N TRP A 51 0.10 8.63 -11.14
CA TRP A 51 -0.13 7.21 -11.34
C TRP A 51 -0.87 6.94 -12.65
N THR A 52 -0.30 6.04 -13.45
CA THR A 52 -0.93 5.59 -14.68
C THR A 52 -1.06 4.08 -14.63
N ASN A 53 -2.26 3.60 -14.84
CA ASN A 53 -2.54 2.17 -14.82
C ASN A 53 -2.11 1.53 -16.15
N PRO A 54 -1.93 0.20 -16.17
CA PRO A 54 -1.55 -0.46 -17.41
C PRO A 54 -2.52 -0.25 -18.57
N ASP A 55 -3.79 0.03 -18.27
CA ASP A 55 -4.78 0.29 -19.32
C ASP A 55 -4.79 1.74 -19.79
N GLY A 56 -3.88 2.57 -19.27
CA GLY A 56 -3.77 3.96 -19.67
C GLY A 56 -4.58 4.93 -18.85
N SER A 57 -5.44 4.44 -17.97
CA SER A 57 -6.21 5.33 -17.10
C SER A 57 -5.31 5.89 -15.99
N THR A 58 -5.71 7.00 -15.41
CA THR A 58 -4.95 7.65 -14.35
C THR A 58 -5.66 7.48 -13.02
N GLY A 59 -4.87 7.61 -11.95
CA GLY A 59 -5.41 7.49 -10.60
C GLY A 59 -5.49 6.05 -10.12
N PHE A 60 -5.55 5.88 -8.81
CA PHE A 60 -5.63 4.56 -8.22
C PHE A 60 -7.00 3.95 -8.44
N LYS A 61 -7.02 2.67 -8.77
CA LYS A 61 -8.26 1.93 -8.83
C LYS A 61 -8.71 1.60 -7.41
N PRO A 62 -9.99 1.25 -7.21
CA PRO A 62 -10.47 0.86 -5.89
C PRO A 62 -9.62 -0.28 -5.33
N PRO A 63 -9.37 -0.29 -4.03
CA PRO A 63 -8.53 -1.33 -3.42
C PRO A 63 -9.23 -2.68 -3.42
N SER A 64 -8.42 -3.72 -3.57
CA SER A 64 -8.92 -5.08 -3.43
C SER A 64 -9.23 -5.37 -1.97
N THR A 65 -10.20 -6.25 -1.74
CA THR A 65 -10.46 -6.72 -0.38
C THR A 65 -9.39 -7.72 0.01
N ILE A 66 -9.24 -7.92 1.31
CA ILE A 66 -8.27 -8.92 1.78
C ILE A 66 -8.66 -10.31 1.26
N GLU A 67 -9.94 -10.55 1.09
CA GLU A 67 -10.41 -11.84 0.56
C GLU A 67 -9.99 -12.03 -0.88
N GLN A 68 -10.07 -10.97 -1.68
CA GLN A 68 -9.63 -11.05 -3.06
C GLN A 68 -8.12 -11.30 -3.14
N LEU A 69 -7.37 -10.64 -2.28
CA LEU A 69 -5.92 -10.81 -2.27
C LEU A 69 -5.53 -12.22 -1.83
N ARG A 70 -6.29 -12.81 -0.92
CA ARG A 70 -6.00 -14.18 -0.45
C ARG A 70 -6.17 -15.22 -1.53
N ASP A 71 -6.88 -14.90 -2.60
CA ASP A 71 -7.02 -15.80 -3.74
C ASP A 71 -5.78 -15.77 -4.65
N ASP A 72 -4.88 -14.83 -4.40
CA ASP A 72 -3.67 -14.67 -5.20
C ASP A 72 -2.50 -15.37 -4.50
N PRO A 73 -1.95 -16.44 -5.11
CA PRO A 73 -0.83 -17.15 -4.46
C PRO A 73 0.41 -16.29 -4.26
N GLU A 74 0.63 -15.29 -5.11
CA GLU A 74 1.76 -14.39 -4.91
C GLU A 74 1.58 -13.57 -3.64
N PHE A 75 0.35 -13.11 -3.41
CA PHE A 75 0.08 -12.37 -2.19
C PHE A 75 0.32 -13.24 -0.96
N LEU A 76 -0.17 -14.47 -1.00
CA LEU A 76 0.00 -15.38 0.13
C LEU A 76 1.47 -15.63 0.42
N GLU A 77 2.27 -15.78 -0.62
CA GLU A 77 3.69 -16.00 -0.45
C GLU A 77 4.36 -14.80 0.18
N ASP A 78 4.04 -13.61 -0.32
CA ASP A 78 4.64 -12.37 0.19
C ASP A 78 4.21 -12.07 1.61
N ALA A 79 3.00 -12.48 1.97
CA ALA A 79 2.44 -12.17 3.28
C ALA A 79 2.93 -13.07 4.39
N LYS A 80 3.61 -14.16 4.05
CA LYS A 80 4.04 -15.14 5.03
C LYS A 80 4.85 -14.54 6.16
N ASP A 81 5.77 -13.66 5.83
CA ASP A 81 6.67 -13.05 6.80
C ASP A 81 6.36 -11.58 7.02
N ALA A 82 5.18 -11.16 6.64
CA ALA A 82 4.81 -9.75 6.70
C ALA A 82 3.65 -9.54 7.66
N VAL A 83 3.58 -8.32 8.19
CA VAL A 83 2.41 -7.88 8.93
C VAL A 83 1.48 -7.25 7.91
N ILE A 84 0.22 -7.66 7.93
CA ILE A 84 -0.79 -7.08 7.05
C ILE A 84 -1.35 -5.85 7.74
N ALA A 85 -1.26 -4.72 7.06
CA ALA A 85 -1.79 -3.46 7.58
C ALA A 85 -2.73 -2.87 6.56
N PHE A 86 -3.65 -2.05 7.02
CA PHE A 86 -4.56 -1.32 6.14
C PHE A 86 -4.16 0.15 6.18
N VAL A 87 -3.81 0.68 5.03
CA VAL A 87 -3.36 2.07 4.91
C VAL A 87 -4.47 2.87 4.25
N GLU A 88 -5.00 3.83 5.00
CA GLU A 88 -6.06 4.66 4.48
C GLU A 88 -5.47 5.67 3.51
N PHE A 89 -6.02 5.70 2.31
CA PHE A 89 -5.59 6.67 1.33
C PHE A 89 -6.35 7.96 1.58
N PRO A 90 -5.65 9.01 2.02
CA PRO A 90 -6.33 10.28 2.23
C PRO A 90 -6.75 10.85 0.88
N SER A 91 -8.02 10.99 0.70
CA SER A 91 -8.54 11.53 -0.53
C SER A 91 -8.29 13.03 -0.58
N ASP A 92 -7.69 13.48 -1.66
CA ASP A 92 -7.53 14.90 -1.88
C ASP A 92 -8.82 15.54 -2.32
N ALA A 93 -9.73 14.73 -2.78
CA ALA A 93 -11.02 15.24 -3.10
C ALA A 93 -11.56 15.86 -1.83
N PRO A 94 -11.95 17.10 -1.87
CA PRO A 94 -12.57 17.68 -0.71
C PRO A 94 -13.68 16.74 -0.34
N ALA A 95 -13.58 16.28 0.86
CA ALA A 95 -14.59 15.38 1.33
C ALA A 95 -15.90 16.10 1.07
N PRO A 96 -16.87 15.42 0.52
CA PRO A 96 -18.18 16.00 0.38
C PRO A 96 -18.76 16.09 1.77
N GLU A 97 -18.46 17.12 2.40
CA GLU A 97 -19.01 17.30 3.74
C GLU A 97 -20.41 17.72 3.64
#